data_7826af868e04000c7f9378dcc645044a
#
_entry.id   7826af868e04000c7f9378dcc645044a
#
_cell.length_a   1.000
_cell.length_b   1.000
_cell.length_c   1.000
_cell.angle_alpha   90.00
_cell.angle_beta   90.00
_cell.angle_gamma   90.00
#
_symmetry.space_group_name_H-M   'P 1'
#
loop_
_entity.id
_entity.type
_entity.pdbx_description
1 polymer ?
#
loop_
_entity_poly.entity_id
_entity_poly.type
_entity_poly.pdbx_seq_one_letter_code
_entity_poly.pdbx_strand_id
1 'polypeptide(L)'
;MESLEVGKTYKEAMGEIIEYIHICEYATGRSRMSHGQKIPSERPNHELEENWNPLGVTAVITAFNFPIAVYGWNAAIAMYTGNTMLWKPPPTSTLTSIAVQNICAKVKSPLETIGNLWKLMETSGK
;
A
#
# COMPACT_ATOMS: atom_id res chain seq x y z
N MET A 1 -17.63 -8.61 -4.56
CA MET A 1 -17.23 -9.32 -3.32
C MET A 1 -17.52 -8.47 -2.10
N GLU A 2 -17.00 -7.27 -2.02
CA GLU A 2 -17.15 -6.39 -0.86
C GLU A 2 -18.61 -6.20 -0.42
N SER A 3 -19.53 -5.94 -1.36
CA SER A 3 -20.95 -5.83 -1.04
C SER A 3 -21.54 -7.11 -0.38
N LEU A 4 -20.99 -8.27 -0.72
CA LEU A 4 -21.43 -9.55 -0.14
C LEU A 4 -20.84 -9.81 1.24
N GLU A 5 -19.60 -9.39 1.49
CA GLU A 5 -18.91 -9.66 2.75
C GLU A 5 -19.23 -8.64 3.85
N VAL A 6 -19.29 -7.34 3.50
CA VAL A 6 -19.45 -6.27 4.48
C VAL A 6 -20.76 -5.49 4.34
N GLY A 7 -21.63 -5.89 3.42
CA GLY A 7 -22.99 -5.34 3.28
C GLY A 7 -23.06 -3.93 2.65
N LYS A 8 -22.01 -3.47 2.00
CA LYS A 8 -22.02 -2.19 1.28
C LYS A 8 -22.86 -2.23 0.02
N THR A 9 -23.43 -1.10 -0.36
CA THR A 9 -24.05 -0.97 -1.67
C THR A 9 -23.00 -1.12 -2.78
N TYR A 10 -23.41 -1.57 -3.96
CA TYR A 10 -22.50 -1.69 -5.10
C TYR A 10 -21.83 -0.36 -5.46
N LYS A 11 -22.56 0.75 -5.32
CA LYS A 11 -22.03 2.09 -5.60
C LYS A 11 -20.90 2.48 -4.64
N GLU A 12 -21.04 2.19 -3.35
CA GLU A 12 -20.02 2.45 -2.34
C GLU A 12 -18.79 1.56 -2.54
N ALA A 13 -18.99 0.27 -2.81
CA ALA A 13 -17.89 -0.65 -3.10
C ALA A 13 -17.11 -0.23 -4.36
N MET A 14 -17.79 0.22 -5.41
CA MET A 14 -17.13 0.79 -6.59
C MET A 14 -16.38 2.08 -6.27
N GLY A 15 -16.90 2.90 -5.37
CA GLY A 15 -16.21 4.11 -4.90
C GLY A 15 -14.85 3.81 -4.27
N GLU A 16 -14.76 2.76 -3.46
CA GLU A 16 -13.48 2.33 -2.85
C GLU A 16 -12.45 1.89 -3.88
N ILE A 17 -12.88 1.17 -4.91
CA ILE A 17 -11.98 0.73 -5.99
C ILE A 17 -11.45 1.95 -6.76
N ILE A 18 -12.32 2.89 -7.07
CA ILE A 18 -11.95 4.14 -7.76
C ILE A 18 -10.96 4.94 -6.90
N GLU A 19 -11.21 5.03 -5.61
CA GLU A 19 -10.30 5.71 -4.68
C GLU A 19 -8.93 5.04 -4.63
N TYR A 20 -8.88 3.70 -4.64
CA TYR A 20 -7.61 2.98 -4.72
C TYR A 20 -6.87 3.27 -6.04
N ILE A 21 -7.57 3.34 -7.16
CA ILE A 21 -6.96 3.71 -8.45
C ILE A 21 -6.37 5.12 -8.38
N HIS A 22 -7.12 6.10 -7.88
CA HIS A 22 -6.64 7.47 -7.74
C HIS A 22 -5.39 7.59 -6.86
N ILE A 23 -5.32 6.84 -5.77
CA ILE A 23 -4.11 6.88 -4.93
C ILE A 23 -2.92 6.20 -5.60
N CYS A 24 -3.13 5.18 -6.42
CA CYS A 24 -2.06 4.60 -7.23
C CYS A 24 -1.53 5.60 -8.27
N GLU A 25 -2.40 6.37 -8.91
CA GLU A 25 -2.01 7.45 -9.82
C GLU A 25 -1.21 8.53 -9.08
N TYR A 26 -1.69 8.97 -7.91
CA TYR A 26 -0.98 9.89 -7.05
C TYR A 26 0.41 9.37 -6.67
N ALA A 27 0.50 8.14 -6.19
CA ALA A 27 1.77 7.51 -5.80
C ALA A 27 2.76 7.43 -6.98
N THR A 28 2.25 7.09 -8.18
CA THR A 28 3.05 7.05 -9.42
C THR A 28 3.61 8.44 -9.75
N GLY A 29 2.79 9.48 -9.66
CA GLY A 29 3.23 10.86 -9.84
C GLY A 29 4.30 11.26 -8.81
N ARG A 30 4.03 10.98 -7.53
CA ARG A 30 4.94 11.30 -6.42
C ARG A 30 6.26 10.55 -6.49
N SER A 31 6.29 9.35 -7.00
CA SER A 31 7.52 8.56 -7.13
C SER A 31 8.62 9.24 -7.96
N ARG A 32 8.24 10.16 -8.83
CA ARG A 32 9.17 10.96 -9.67
C ARG A 32 9.44 12.36 -9.11
N MET A 33 8.75 12.75 -8.06
CA MET A 33 8.78 14.11 -7.50
C MET A 33 9.23 14.14 -6.03
N SER A 34 9.32 12.98 -5.38
CA SER A 34 9.74 12.87 -3.98
C SER A 34 11.26 12.88 -3.90
N HIS A 35 11.81 14.07 -3.84
CA HIS A 35 13.23 14.32 -3.63
C HIS A 35 13.41 14.97 -2.28
N GLY A 36 14.52 14.68 -1.60
CA GLY A 36 14.97 15.47 -0.49
C GLY A 36 15.33 16.89 -0.95
N GLN A 37 15.47 17.80 -0.02
CA GLN A 37 15.82 19.18 -0.28
C GLN A 37 17.25 19.46 0.15
N LYS A 38 17.97 20.27 -0.65
CA LYS A 38 19.18 20.93 -0.19
C LYS A 38 18.81 22.33 0.30
N ILE A 39 19.13 22.62 1.54
CA ILE A 39 18.78 23.85 2.22
C ILE A 39 20.09 24.57 2.60
N PRO A 40 20.23 25.87 2.33
CA PRO A 40 21.40 26.63 2.76
C PRO A 40 21.55 26.58 4.28
N SER A 41 22.78 26.39 4.75
CA SER A 41 23.08 26.45 6.19
C SER A 41 23.45 27.89 6.60
N GLU A 42 23.05 28.30 7.78
CA GLU A 42 23.52 29.52 8.43
C GLU A 42 24.99 29.42 8.89
N ARG A 43 25.52 28.19 8.95
CA ARG A 43 26.91 27.94 9.37
C ARG A 43 27.84 27.89 8.16
N PRO A 44 29.00 28.57 8.20
CA PRO A 44 29.96 28.51 7.11
C PRO A 44 30.44 27.07 6.88
N ASN A 45 30.61 26.68 5.62
CA ASN A 45 31.07 25.34 5.20
C ASN A 45 30.16 24.17 5.63
N HIS A 46 28.86 24.42 5.83
CA HIS A 46 27.86 23.39 6.11
C HIS A 46 26.76 23.43 5.04
N GLU A 47 26.33 22.25 4.62
CA GLU A 47 25.13 22.05 3.81
C GLU A 47 24.09 21.25 4.62
N LEU A 48 22.83 21.60 4.47
CA LEU A 48 21.72 20.84 5.02
C LEU A 48 21.09 20.03 3.89
N GLU A 49 20.92 18.74 4.10
CA GLU A 49 20.29 17.83 3.13
C GLU A 49 19.21 17.00 3.80
N GLU A 50 18.02 16.99 3.20
CA GLU A 50 16.91 16.15 3.59
C GLU A 50 16.92 14.90 2.72
N ASN A 51 17.01 13.73 3.32
CA ASN A 51 16.96 12.46 2.63
C ASN A 51 15.83 11.58 3.16
N TRP A 52 14.99 11.07 2.27
CA TRP A 52 13.92 10.14 2.59
C TRP A 52 14.38 8.71 2.36
N ASN A 53 14.47 7.92 3.43
CA ASN A 53 14.90 6.53 3.38
C ASN A 53 13.71 5.59 3.64
N PRO A 54 13.65 4.42 2.99
CA PRO A 54 12.65 3.40 3.30
C PRO A 54 12.75 2.96 4.76
N LEU A 55 11.59 2.73 5.38
CA LEU A 55 11.50 2.18 6.74
C LEU A 55 11.74 0.67 6.80
N GLY A 56 11.60 -0.01 5.64
CA GLY A 56 11.68 -1.46 5.54
C GLY A 56 10.31 -2.12 5.52
N VAL A 57 10.04 -3.07 6.42
CA VAL A 57 8.74 -3.74 6.50
C VAL A 57 7.76 -2.92 7.31
N THR A 58 6.65 -2.51 6.69
CA THR A 58 5.57 -1.74 7.30
C THR A 58 4.32 -2.60 7.45
N ALA A 59 3.71 -2.62 8.62
CA ALA A 59 2.45 -3.31 8.85
C ALA A 59 1.26 -2.38 8.54
N VAL A 60 0.28 -2.91 7.77
CA VAL A 60 -0.98 -2.24 7.48
C VAL A 60 -2.11 -3.05 8.08
N ILE A 61 -2.78 -2.51 9.10
CA ILE A 61 -3.91 -3.14 9.78
C ILE A 61 -5.17 -2.37 9.40
N THR A 62 -6.12 -3.01 8.72
CA THR A 62 -7.33 -2.37 8.22
C THR A 62 -8.59 -2.87 8.91
N ALA A 63 -9.61 -2.00 8.93
CA ALA A 63 -10.91 -2.30 9.50
C ALA A 63 -11.92 -2.73 8.42
N PHE A 64 -13.08 -3.24 8.85
CA PHE A 64 -14.10 -3.82 7.97
C PHE A 64 -14.86 -2.79 7.14
N ASN A 65 -14.92 -1.56 7.57
CA ASN A 65 -15.75 -0.51 6.96
C ASN A 65 -15.18 0.05 5.65
N PHE A 66 -13.89 -0.09 5.41
CA PHE A 66 -13.20 0.26 4.16
C PHE A 66 -12.15 -0.80 3.81
N PRO A 67 -12.58 -1.99 3.40
CA PRO A 67 -11.68 -3.14 3.25
C PRO A 67 -10.67 -2.99 2.11
N ILE A 68 -10.95 -2.16 1.10
CA ILE A 68 -10.08 -1.95 -0.06
C ILE A 68 -9.40 -0.59 -0.01
N ALA A 69 -10.14 0.49 0.17
CA ALA A 69 -9.62 1.85 0.05
C ALA A 69 -8.50 2.13 1.06
N VAL A 70 -8.69 1.80 2.33
CA VAL A 70 -7.69 2.05 3.37
C VAL A 70 -6.41 1.25 3.14
N TYR A 71 -6.53 0.00 2.68
CA TYR A 71 -5.36 -0.76 2.25
C TYR A 71 -4.67 -0.06 1.09
N GLY A 72 -5.42 0.31 0.05
CA GLY A 72 -4.91 0.97 -1.14
C GLY A 72 -4.11 2.23 -0.84
N TRP A 73 -4.64 3.08 0.04
CA TRP A 73 -3.96 4.30 0.49
C TRP A 73 -2.59 4.02 1.09
N ASN A 74 -2.55 3.13 2.06
CA ASN A 74 -1.32 2.79 2.76
C ASN A 74 -0.34 2.05 1.84
N ALA A 75 -0.87 1.10 1.04
CA ALA A 75 -0.09 0.28 0.14
C ALA A 75 0.61 1.09 -0.95
N ALA A 76 -0.12 1.96 -1.64
CA ALA A 76 0.42 2.75 -2.73
C ALA A 76 1.54 3.70 -2.24
N ILE A 77 1.34 4.33 -1.07
CA ILE A 77 2.33 5.23 -0.49
C ILE A 77 3.56 4.46 -0.01
N ALA A 78 3.37 3.35 0.71
CA ALA A 78 4.48 2.52 1.18
C ALA A 78 5.33 1.98 0.02
N MET A 79 4.69 1.56 -1.07
CA MET A 79 5.39 1.01 -2.24
C MET A 79 6.24 2.05 -2.95
N TYR A 80 5.72 3.25 -3.23
CA TYR A 80 6.53 4.24 -3.95
C TYR A 80 7.70 4.78 -3.11
N THR A 81 7.58 4.71 -1.78
CA THR A 81 8.66 5.07 -0.86
C THR A 81 9.65 3.93 -0.59
N GLY A 82 9.53 2.81 -1.31
CA GLY A 82 10.46 1.68 -1.26
C GLY A 82 10.27 0.75 -0.06
N ASN A 83 9.12 0.79 0.60
CA ASN A 83 8.82 -0.08 1.73
C ASN A 83 8.14 -1.38 1.30
N THR A 84 8.41 -2.45 2.03
CA THR A 84 7.66 -3.71 1.94
C THR A 84 6.48 -3.67 2.90
N MET A 85 5.36 -4.29 2.52
CA MET A 85 4.16 -4.26 3.33
C MET A 85 3.73 -5.63 3.82
N LEU A 86 3.26 -5.65 5.05
CA LEU A 86 2.54 -6.76 5.66
C LEU A 86 1.11 -6.31 5.93
N TRP A 87 0.15 -6.84 5.18
CA TRP A 87 -1.25 -6.49 5.36
C TRP A 87 -1.99 -7.48 6.24
N LYS A 88 -2.64 -6.97 7.29
CA LYS A 88 -3.58 -7.72 8.13
C LYS A 88 -4.99 -7.16 7.87
N PRO A 89 -5.79 -7.79 6.99
CA PRO A 89 -7.18 -7.41 6.76
C PRO A 89 -8.08 -7.81 7.94
N PRO A 90 -9.31 -7.27 8.03
CA PRO A 90 -10.29 -7.73 9.00
C PRO A 90 -10.82 -9.13 8.59
N PRO A 91 -11.18 -9.98 9.56
CA PRO A 91 -11.69 -11.33 9.27
C PRO A 91 -12.95 -11.33 8.39
N THR A 92 -13.75 -10.27 8.46
CA THR A 92 -15.03 -10.13 7.74
C THR A 92 -14.87 -9.78 6.25
N SER A 93 -13.67 -9.48 5.76
CA SER A 93 -13.42 -9.15 4.35
C SER A 93 -12.34 -10.04 3.72
N THR A 94 -12.29 -11.29 4.10
CA THR A 94 -11.24 -12.25 3.68
C THR A 94 -11.24 -12.48 2.17
N LEU A 95 -12.39 -12.71 1.55
CA LEU A 95 -12.49 -12.95 0.10
C LEU A 95 -12.11 -11.72 -0.71
N THR A 96 -12.54 -10.55 -0.26
CA THR A 96 -12.17 -9.27 -0.86
C THR A 96 -10.65 -9.07 -0.81
N SER A 97 -10.03 -9.36 0.32
CA SER A 97 -8.58 -9.24 0.50
C SER A 97 -7.80 -10.20 -0.39
N ILE A 98 -8.26 -11.45 -0.50
CA ILE A 98 -7.67 -12.45 -1.42
C ILE A 98 -7.80 -12.00 -2.86
N ALA A 99 -8.95 -11.43 -3.25
CA ALA A 99 -9.16 -10.91 -4.60
C ALA A 99 -8.18 -9.78 -4.93
N VAL A 100 -7.98 -8.82 -4.01
CA VAL A 100 -6.99 -7.75 -4.16
C VAL A 100 -5.58 -8.32 -4.33
N GLN A 101 -5.18 -9.27 -3.48
CA GLN A 101 -3.86 -9.92 -3.58
C GLN A 101 -3.67 -10.68 -4.90
N ASN A 102 -4.70 -11.36 -5.37
CA ASN A 102 -4.65 -12.05 -6.66
C ASN A 102 -4.48 -11.07 -7.85
N ILE A 103 -5.06 -9.87 -7.76
CA ILE A 103 -4.84 -8.80 -8.75
C ILE A 103 -3.40 -8.33 -8.68
N CYS A 104 -2.89 -8.02 -7.50
CA CYS A 104 -1.50 -7.60 -7.30
C CYS A 104 -0.50 -8.65 -7.82
N ALA A 105 -0.75 -9.94 -7.57
CA ALA A 105 0.10 -11.03 -8.03
C ALA A 105 0.12 -11.20 -9.56
N LYS A 106 -0.93 -10.76 -10.26
CA LYS A 106 -1.00 -10.80 -11.74
C LYS A 106 -0.19 -9.67 -12.40
N VAL A 107 0.06 -8.60 -11.69
CA VAL A 107 0.89 -7.50 -12.18
C VAL A 107 2.34 -7.96 -12.14
N LYS A 108 2.82 -8.50 -13.26
CA LYS A 108 4.21 -8.94 -13.44
C LYS A 108 5.16 -7.72 -13.39
N SER A 109 5.64 -7.40 -12.23
CA SER A 109 6.65 -6.37 -11.99
C SER A 109 7.44 -6.74 -10.73
N PRO A 110 8.53 -6.06 -10.35
CA PRO A 110 9.40 -6.40 -9.21
C PRO A 110 8.72 -6.62 -7.86
N LEU A 111 7.40 -6.69 -7.85
CA LEU A 111 6.53 -7.11 -6.73
C LEU A 111 6.60 -8.63 -6.40
N GLU A 112 7.44 -9.43 -7.07
CA GLU A 112 7.66 -10.84 -6.70
C GLU A 112 8.07 -11.02 -5.24
N THR A 113 8.73 -10.03 -4.68
CA THR A 113 9.13 -10.03 -3.26
C THR A 113 7.92 -10.00 -2.31
N ILE A 114 6.84 -9.30 -2.68
CA ILE A 114 5.60 -9.21 -1.87
C ILE A 114 4.81 -10.52 -1.94
N GLY A 115 4.74 -11.15 -3.10
CA GLY A 115 4.09 -12.44 -3.29
C GLY A 115 4.76 -13.59 -2.51
N ASN A 116 6.07 -13.54 -2.37
CA ASN A 116 6.83 -14.53 -1.63
C ASN A 116 6.68 -14.40 -0.10
N LEU A 117 6.55 -13.19 0.43
CA LEU A 117 6.23 -12.96 1.85
C LEU A 117 4.84 -13.48 2.22
N TRP A 118 3.86 -13.32 1.35
CA TRP A 118 2.52 -13.85 1.56
C TRP A 118 2.50 -15.39 1.61
N LYS A 119 3.24 -16.05 0.72
CA LYS A 119 3.41 -17.51 0.73
C LYS A 119 4.05 -18.02 2.02
N LEU A 120 5.00 -17.30 2.59
CA LEU A 120 5.63 -17.63 3.86
C LEU A 120 4.64 -17.55 5.04
N MET A 121 3.68 -16.65 4.99
CA MET A 121 2.66 -16.50 6.05
C MET A 121 1.59 -17.60 5.99
N GLU A 122 1.18 -18.05 4.80
CA GLU A 122 0.27 -19.19 4.65
C GLU A 122 0.88 -20.50 5.19
N THR A 123 2.18 -20.67 5.06
CA THR A 123 2.89 -21.89 5.53
C THR A 123 3.22 -21.85 7.02
N SER A 124 3.29 -20.66 7.65
CA SER A 124 3.55 -20.53 9.09
C SER A 124 2.30 -20.57 9.98
N GLY A 125 1.12 -20.61 9.39
CA GLY A 125 -0.18 -20.66 10.08
C GLY A 125 -0.78 -22.06 10.24
N LYS A 126 0.02 -23.11 10.07
CA LYS A 126 -0.38 -24.50 10.34
C LYS A 126 0.23 -25.04 11.62
#